data_af0acc03a7582391c9a577ff10d4bdc5
#
_entry.id   af0acc03a7582391c9a577ff10d4bdc5
#
_cell.length_a   1.000
_cell.length_b   1.000
_cell.length_c   1.000
_cell.angle_alpha   90.00
_cell.angle_beta   90.00
_cell.angle_gamma   90.00
#
_symmetry.space_group_name_H-M   'P 1'
#
loop_
_entity.id
_entity.type
_entity.pdbx_description
1 polymer ?
#
loop_
_entity_poly.entity_id
_entity_poly.type
_entity_poly.pdbx_seq_one_letter_code
_entity_poly.pdbx_strand_id
1 'polypeptide(L)'
;MKRVAILTTDLYQPHCDVNDHFNLAFLYALAQQEKLQLGGIMLDEDKPDPEITPEICGDPSVESIAQLNYITAIPVPCAIGSRIPLRCEEDIQVVISSGKKIPSISLLLGILESTNLPVDIHMCGGTRDVLLASRIRPDLFTKDRVRVFVNAGTWKIQTPLEYNVRLEPYTFSQLFQLPCQVLWAPCFDEAVWPFHVTEFANYFMMEIGPLFERISDSMKNYFLYMFDRVVNTGWFTYLRGSVNQESLSKWSQQKRCMWSMPGFLMTADCYVDTDGNVTDNPENSVFDYVPVKVSCSPDGLVNWKLCAESEETNIKIFHVRNTEKYEEAMCTAAYETISCLGK
;
A
#
# COMPACT_ATOMS: atom_id res chain seq x y z
N MET A 1 20.75 -3.84 2.46
CA MET A 1 20.40 -5.21 2.97
C MET A 1 19.00 -5.55 2.51
N LYS A 2 18.79 -6.71 1.88
CA LYS A 2 17.45 -7.11 1.38
C LYS A 2 16.44 -7.17 2.54
N ARG A 3 15.27 -6.58 2.34
CA ARG A 3 14.19 -6.53 3.34
C ARG A 3 13.01 -7.37 2.88
N VAL A 4 12.19 -7.82 3.82
CA VAL A 4 10.91 -8.46 3.53
C VAL A 4 9.82 -7.40 3.52
N ALA A 5 9.08 -7.29 2.42
CA ALA A 5 7.88 -6.45 2.31
C ALA A 5 6.63 -7.27 2.61
N ILE A 6 5.72 -6.71 3.39
CA ILE A 6 4.35 -7.21 3.59
C ILE A 6 3.41 -6.06 3.22
N LEU A 7 2.36 -6.35 2.46
CA LEU A 7 1.37 -5.37 2.06
C LEU A 7 0.03 -5.65 2.74
N THR A 8 -0.62 -4.63 3.30
CA THR A 8 -2.07 -4.66 3.54
C THR A 8 -2.77 -3.84 2.48
N THR A 9 -3.87 -4.32 1.94
CA THR A 9 -4.54 -3.69 0.79
C THR A 9 -6.01 -4.06 0.72
N ASP A 10 -6.84 -3.16 0.18
CA ASP A 10 -8.29 -3.29 0.02
C ASP A 10 -8.73 -3.42 -1.44
N LEU A 11 -7.96 -4.07 -2.29
CA LEU A 11 -8.07 -4.20 -3.75
C LEU A 11 -9.49 -4.10 -4.33
N TYR A 12 -10.45 -4.82 -3.74
CA TYR A 12 -11.86 -4.82 -4.17
C TYR A 12 -12.84 -4.54 -3.03
N GLN A 13 -12.39 -4.43 -1.80
CA GLN A 13 -13.26 -4.26 -0.64
C GLN A 13 -12.74 -3.16 0.29
N PRO A 14 -13.61 -2.18 0.64
CA PRO A 14 -15.06 -2.12 0.37
C PRO A 14 -15.44 -1.66 -1.04
N HIS A 15 -14.51 -1.18 -1.82
CA HIS A 15 -14.70 -0.79 -3.22
C HIS A 15 -13.47 -1.19 -4.04
N CYS A 16 -13.58 -1.16 -5.36
CA CYS A 16 -12.42 -1.43 -6.21
C CYS A 16 -11.43 -0.25 -6.14
N ASP A 17 -10.34 -0.42 -5.41
CA ASP A 17 -9.25 0.56 -5.38
C ASP A 17 -8.27 0.34 -6.53
N VAL A 18 -8.42 1.18 -7.55
CA VAL A 18 -7.62 1.12 -8.76
C VAL A 18 -6.13 1.31 -8.47
N ASN A 19 -5.78 2.24 -7.56
CA ASN A 19 -4.41 2.51 -7.18
C ASN A 19 -3.74 1.28 -6.59
N ASP A 20 -4.43 0.52 -5.77
CA ASP A 20 -3.85 -0.63 -5.10
C ASP A 20 -3.46 -1.77 -6.06
N HIS A 21 -4.13 -1.90 -7.18
CA HIS A 21 -3.71 -2.83 -8.24
C HIS A 21 -2.38 -2.41 -8.89
N PHE A 22 -2.14 -1.09 -9.05
CA PHE A 22 -0.83 -0.58 -9.52
C PHE A 22 0.25 -0.73 -8.45
N ASN A 23 -0.08 -0.46 -7.19
CA ASN A 23 0.79 -0.68 -6.05
C ASN A 23 1.25 -2.14 -5.96
N LEU A 24 0.31 -3.06 -6.11
CA LEU A 24 0.58 -4.49 -6.10
C LEU A 24 1.52 -4.88 -7.25
N ALA A 25 1.23 -4.44 -8.49
CA ALA A 25 2.10 -4.68 -9.64
C ALA A 25 3.50 -4.09 -9.44
N PHE A 26 3.60 -2.88 -8.90
CA PHE A 26 4.89 -2.23 -8.62
C PHE A 26 5.71 -3.03 -7.60
N LEU A 27 5.08 -3.54 -6.56
CA LEU A 27 5.74 -4.33 -5.52
C LEU A 27 6.24 -5.69 -6.06
N TYR A 28 5.43 -6.36 -6.90
CA TYR A 28 5.87 -7.57 -7.62
C TYR A 28 7.03 -7.29 -8.57
N ALA A 29 7.04 -6.13 -9.24
CA ALA A 29 8.14 -5.75 -10.12
C ALA A 29 9.46 -5.59 -9.34
N LEU A 30 9.43 -4.95 -8.18
CA LEU A 30 10.60 -4.84 -7.31
C LEU A 30 11.06 -6.22 -6.80
N ALA A 31 10.12 -7.11 -6.49
CA ALA A 31 10.44 -8.48 -6.07
C ALA A 31 11.05 -9.30 -7.23
N GLN A 32 10.54 -9.17 -8.46
CA GLN A 32 11.09 -9.82 -9.65
C GLN A 32 12.49 -9.32 -10.00
N GLN A 33 12.79 -8.05 -9.73
CA GLN A 33 14.13 -7.46 -9.84
C GLN A 33 15.05 -7.83 -8.66
N GLU A 34 14.60 -8.68 -7.74
CA GLU A 34 15.32 -9.07 -6.52
C GLU A 34 15.71 -7.92 -5.59
N LYS A 35 15.09 -6.76 -5.72
CA LYS A 35 15.32 -5.58 -4.88
C LYS A 35 14.82 -5.78 -3.45
N LEU A 36 13.73 -6.55 -3.28
CA LEU A 36 13.15 -6.92 -2.00
C LEU A 36 12.63 -8.36 -2.06
N GLN A 37 12.22 -8.91 -0.90
CA GLN A 37 11.46 -10.15 -0.82
C GLN A 37 10.01 -9.81 -0.50
N LEU A 38 9.06 -10.14 -1.37
CA LEU A 38 7.64 -10.02 -1.08
C LEU A 38 7.19 -11.21 -0.24
N GLY A 39 6.99 -10.98 1.06
CA GLY A 39 6.73 -12.04 2.04
C GLY A 39 5.27 -12.45 2.12
N GLY A 40 4.33 -11.51 1.90
CA GLY A 40 2.91 -11.81 1.99
C GLY A 40 2.02 -10.62 1.77
N ILE A 41 0.75 -10.88 1.46
CA ILE A 41 -0.29 -9.88 1.24
C ILE A 41 -1.45 -10.16 2.19
N MET A 42 -1.82 -9.16 2.97
CA MET A 42 -2.95 -9.17 3.87
C MET A 42 -4.09 -8.42 3.18
N LEU A 43 -5.19 -9.11 2.92
CA LEU A 43 -6.36 -8.56 2.27
C LEU A 43 -7.29 -8.01 3.32
N ASP A 44 -7.53 -6.71 3.27
CA ASP A 44 -8.53 -6.11 4.12
C ASP A 44 -9.91 -6.65 3.74
N GLU A 45 -10.72 -6.88 4.74
CA GLU A 45 -12.08 -7.34 4.56
C GLU A 45 -13.03 -6.38 5.28
N ASP A 46 -13.72 -5.55 4.51
CA ASP A 46 -14.81 -4.72 4.99
C ASP A 46 -16.13 -5.17 4.36
N LYS A 47 -17.21 -4.46 4.56
CA LYS A 47 -18.48 -4.79 3.89
C LYS A 47 -18.29 -4.69 2.39
N PRO A 48 -18.52 -5.78 1.64
CA PRO A 48 -18.36 -5.76 0.20
C PRO A 48 -19.29 -4.69 -0.42
N ASP A 49 -18.77 -3.98 -1.42
CA ASP A 49 -19.59 -3.11 -2.25
C ASP A 49 -20.62 -3.97 -3.00
N PRO A 50 -21.91 -3.76 -2.79
CA PRO A 50 -22.95 -4.56 -3.45
C PRO A 50 -22.94 -4.42 -4.98
N GLU A 51 -22.32 -3.37 -5.53
CA GLU A 51 -22.16 -3.21 -6.98
C GLU A 51 -21.05 -4.10 -7.55
N ILE A 52 -20.08 -4.49 -6.72
CA ILE A 52 -18.92 -5.31 -7.14
C ILE A 52 -19.17 -6.79 -6.87
N THR A 53 -19.91 -7.14 -5.82
CA THR A 53 -19.94 -8.48 -5.25
C THR A 53 -21.27 -9.17 -5.12
N PRO A 54 -22.33 -8.87 -5.92
CA PRO A 54 -23.64 -9.48 -5.65
C PRO A 54 -23.69 -11.00 -5.87
N GLU A 55 -22.79 -11.60 -6.63
CA GLU A 55 -22.91 -13.01 -7.06
C GLU A 55 -21.58 -13.79 -7.08
N ILE A 56 -20.52 -13.27 -6.48
CA ILE A 56 -19.18 -13.87 -6.60
C ILE A 56 -18.96 -14.90 -5.49
N CYS A 57 -18.53 -16.09 -5.87
CA CYS A 57 -18.10 -17.13 -4.97
C CYS A 57 -16.62 -16.89 -4.61
N GLY A 58 -16.34 -16.13 -3.55
CA GLY A 58 -14.99 -15.85 -3.06
C GLY A 58 -14.62 -14.37 -3.04
N ASP A 59 -13.40 -14.07 -2.60
CA ASP A 59 -12.85 -12.71 -2.59
C ASP A 59 -12.08 -12.46 -3.90
N PRO A 60 -12.49 -11.50 -4.73
CA PRO A 60 -11.83 -11.18 -6.00
C PRO A 60 -10.38 -10.67 -5.80
N SER A 61 -10.04 -10.17 -4.62
CA SER A 61 -8.68 -9.73 -4.32
C SER A 61 -7.67 -10.88 -4.41
N VAL A 62 -8.09 -12.11 -4.05
CA VAL A 62 -7.27 -13.34 -4.17
C VAL A 62 -6.96 -13.64 -5.65
N GLU A 63 -7.88 -13.37 -6.56
CA GLU A 63 -7.68 -13.56 -8.00
C GLU A 63 -6.59 -12.65 -8.55
N SER A 64 -6.56 -11.37 -8.13
CA SER A 64 -5.52 -10.42 -8.54
C SER A 64 -4.12 -10.87 -8.09
N ILE A 65 -4.00 -11.42 -6.90
CA ILE A 65 -2.74 -11.97 -6.41
C ILE A 65 -2.36 -13.23 -7.17
N ALA A 66 -3.31 -14.12 -7.45
CA ALA A 66 -3.08 -15.33 -8.24
C ALA A 66 -2.62 -14.99 -9.67
N GLN A 67 -3.17 -13.95 -10.28
CA GLN A 67 -2.75 -13.45 -11.59
C GLN A 67 -1.30 -12.99 -11.58
N LEU A 68 -0.89 -12.17 -10.61
CA LEU A 68 0.50 -11.70 -10.50
C LEU A 68 1.46 -12.82 -10.11
N ASN A 69 1.07 -13.74 -9.23
CA ASN A 69 1.84 -14.95 -8.95
C ASN A 69 2.12 -15.75 -10.24
N TYR A 70 1.12 -15.87 -11.11
CA TYR A 70 1.27 -16.56 -12.39
C TYR A 70 2.17 -15.79 -13.37
N ILE A 71 1.95 -14.47 -13.54
CA ILE A 71 2.72 -13.64 -14.47
C ILE A 71 4.21 -13.62 -14.11
N THR A 72 4.51 -13.52 -12.80
CA THR A 72 5.87 -13.32 -12.30
C THR A 72 6.57 -14.62 -11.91
N ALA A 73 5.83 -15.72 -11.79
CA ALA A 73 6.28 -16.98 -11.18
C ALA A 73 6.80 -16.82 -9.72
N ILE A 74 6.36 -15.78 -9.03
CA ILE A 74 6.71 -15.53 -7.60
C ILE A 74 5.51 -15.95 -6.75
N PRO A 75 5.59 -17.05 -5.97
CA PRO A 75 4.47 -17.53 -5.15
C PRO A 75 4.36 -16.71 -3.87
N VAL A 76 3.58 -15.63 -3.88
CA VAL A 76 3.33 -14.81 -2.71
C VAL A 76 2.07 -15.31 -2.00
N PRO A 77 2.15 -15.67 -0.70
CA PRO A 77 0.98 -16.03 0.07
C PRO A 77 0.09 -14.82 0.35
N CYS A 78 -1.22 -15.03 0.37
CA CYS A 78 -2.16 -14.01 0.82
C CYS A 78 -3.13 -14.58 1.86
N ALA A 79 -3.69 -13.69 2.69
CA ALA A 79 -4.64 -14.08 3.71
C ALA A 79 -5.65 -12.96 3.98
N ILE A 80 -6.91 -13.38 4.21
CA ILE A 80 -8.02 -12.48 4.45
C ILE A 80 -7.98 -11.96 5.89
N GLY A 81 -8.25 -10.67 6.05
CA GLY A 81 -8.23 -9.92 7.28
C GLY A 81 -9.45 -10.08 8.18
N SER A 82 -9.48 -9.28 9.23
CA SER A 82 -10.59 -9.25 10.18
C SER A 82 -11.73 -8.36 9.67
N ARG A 83 -12.96 -8.83 9.83
CA ARG A 83 -14.18 -8.02 9.65
C ARG A 83 -14.65 -7.34 10.94
N ILE A 84 -13.95 -7.52 12.04
CA ILE A 84 -14.40 -7.03 13.34
C ILE A 84 -13.92 -5.60 13.51
N PRO A 85 -14.82 -4.60 13.55
CA PRO A 85 -14.41 -3.21 13.72
C PRO A 85 -13.81 -2.99 15.13
N LEU A 86 -12.78 -2.17 15.21
CA LEU A 86 -12.11 -1.79 16.44
C LEU A 86 -12.29 -0.30 16.70
N ARG A 87 -13.15 0.07 17.65
CA ARG A 87 -13.53 1.46 17.95
C ARG A 87 -12.90 1.98 19.22
N CYS A 88 -12.40 1.09 20.06
CA CYS A 88 -11.80 1.40 21.35
C CYS A 88 -10.87 0.26 21.81
N GLU A 89 -10.15 0.45 22.88
CA GLU A 89 -9.25 -0.58 23.44
C GLU A 89 -10.00 -1.83 23.92
N GLU A 90 -11.24 -1.68 24.39
CA GLU A 90 -12.08 -2.80 24.82
C GLU A 90 -12.38 -3.74 23.66
N ASP A 91 -12.64 -3.24 22.45
CA ASP A 91 -12.84 -4.07 21.24
C ASP A 91 -11.60 -4.90 20.95
N ILE A 92 -10.40 -4.28 21.04
CA ILE A 92 -9.12 -4.99 20.86
C ILE A 92 -8.98 -6.13 21.87
N GLN A 93 -9.23 -5.85 23.15
CA GLN A 93 -9.12 -6.85 24.21
C GLN A 93 -10.12 -7.99 24.01
N VAL A 94 -11.34 -7.73 23.57
CA VAL A 94 -12.34 -8.74 23.24
C VAL A 94 -11.84 -9.66 22.12
N VAL A 95 -11.30 -9.10 21.04
CA VAL A 95 -10.76 -9.90 19.91
C VAL A 95 -9.60 -10.77 20.37
N ILE A 96 -8.63 -10.21 21.09
CA ILE A 96 -7.46 -10.94 21.59
C ILE A 96 -7.90 -12.05 22.54
N SER A 97 -8.78 -11.75 23.51
CA SER A 97 -9.26 -12.72 24.51
C SER A 97 -10.11 -13.82 23.91
N SER A 98 -10.74 -13.61 22.76
CA SER A 98 -11.51 -14.63 22.05
C SER A 98 -10.67 -15.80 21.57
N GLY A 99 -9.36 -15.61 21.43
CA GLY A 99 -8.43 -16.59 20.86
C GLY A 99 -8.74 -16.96 19.40
N LYS A 100 -9.62 -16.20 18.72
CA LYS A 100 -9.97 -16.43 17.32
C LYS A 100 -8.75 -16.18 16.43
N LYS A 101 -8.38 -17.17 15.65
CA LYS A 101 -7.33 -17.02 14.64
C LYS A 101 -7.85 -16.23 13.44
N ILE A 102 -7.19 -15.12 13.14
CA ILE A 102 -7.44 -14.29 11.95
C ILE A 102 -6.34 -14.65 10.96
N PRO A 103 -6.67 -15.06 9.72
CA PRO A 103 -5.69 -15.57 8.76
C PRO A 103 -4.58 -14.56 8.43
N SER A 104 -4.92 -13.29 8.17
CA SER A 104 -3.95 -12.21 7.89
C SER A 104 -2.96 -12.00 9.03
N ILE A 105 -3.46 -11.96 10.28
CA ILE A 105 -2.61 -11.82 11.48
C ILE A 105 -1.70 -13.04 11.63
N SER A 106 -2.24 -14.24 11.40
CA SER A 106 -1.45 -15.47 11.45
C SER A 106 -0.34 -15.48 10.38
N LEU A 107 -0.63 -15.00 9.17
CA LEU A 107 0.36 -14.82 8.10
C LEU A 107 1.46 -13.84 8.52
N LEU A 108 1.08 -12.64 8.98
CA LEU A 108 2.01 -11.60 9.42
C LEU A 108 2.94 -12.09 10.54
N LEU A 109 2.37 -12.65 11.59
CA LEU A 109 3.15 -13.15 12.72
C LEU A 109 4.04 -14.32 12.31
N GLY A 110 3.56 -15.24 11.47
CA GLY A 110 4.37 -16.34 10.94
C GLY A 110 5.57 -15.86 10.12
N ILE A 111 5.41 -14.81 9.30
CA ILE A 111 6.53 -14.20 8.59
C ILE A 111 7.51 -13.56 9.57
N LEU A 112 7.02 -12.78 10.53
CA LEU A 112 7.86 -12.15 11.55
C LEU A 112 8.64 -13.18 12.38
N GLU A 113 8.06 -14.32 12.68
CA GLU A 113 8.71 -15.40 13.43
C GLU A 113 9.75 -16.17 12.61
N SER A 114 9.48 -16.36 11.31
CA SER A 114 10.30 -17.24 10.45
C SER A 114 11.49 -16.55 9.79
N THR A 115 11.50 -15.21 9.66
CA THR A 115 12.59 -14.48 9.02
C THR A 115 13.52 -13.80 10.03
N ASN A 116 14.82 -13.78 9.72
CA ASN A 116 15.80 -12.94 10.40
C ASN A 116 16.07 -11.62 9.65
N LEU A 117 15.47 -11.42 8.49
CA LEU A 117 15.58 -10.17 7.73
C LEU A 117 14.73 -9.06 8.36
N PRO A 118 15.12 -7.80 8.19
CA PRO A 118 14.26 -6.68 8.53
C PRO A 118 12.96 -6.72 7.70
N VAL A 119 11.85 -6.35 8.32
CA VAL A 119 10.51 -6.43 7.72
C VAL A 119 9.90 -5.03 7.61
N ASP A 120 9.36 -4.72 6.44
CA ASP A 120 8.60 -3.52 6.18
C ASP A 120 7.14 -3.88 5.90
N ILE A 121 6.25 -3.30 6.66
CA ILE A 121 4.80 -3.50 6.55
C ILE A 121 4.21 -2.25 5.91
N HIS A 122 3.66 -2.39 4.71
CA HIS A 122 3.02 -1.30 3.97
C HIS A 122 1.51 -1.38 4.14
N MET A 123 0.94 -0.35 4.75
CA MET A 123 -0.50 -0.25 4.97
C MET A 123 -1.09 0.67 3.91
N CYS A 124 -1.77 0.07 2.93
CA CYS A 124 -2.43 0.77 1.81
C CYS A 124 -3.96 0.70 1.90
N GLY A 125 -4.48 0.13 2.96
CA GLY A 125 -5.91 0.02 3.29
C GLY A 125 -6.13 0.15 4.79
N GLY A 126 -6.92 -0.76 5.36
CA GLY A 126 -7.25 -0.77 6.78
C GLY A 126 -6.06 -0.94 7.72
N THR A 127 -6.20 -0.41 8.92
CA THR A 127 -5.12 -0.35 9.92
C THR A 127 -5.24 -1.43 11.01
N ARG A 128 -6.33 -2.16 11.02
CA ARG A 128 -6.80 -3.09 12.07
C ARG A 128 -5.85 -4.22 12.36
N ASP A 129 -5.49 -4.98 11.34
CA ASP A 129 -4.81 -6.27 11.51
C ASP A 129 -3.35 -6.10 11.95
N VAL A 130 -2.67 -5.06 11.47
CA VAL A 130 -1.32 -4.73 11.91
C VAL A 130 -1.32 -4.29 13.38
N LEU A 131 -2.30 -3.48 13.79
CA LEU A 131 -2.46 -3.10 15.19
C LEU A 131 -2.71 -4.33 16.06
N LEU A 132 -3.66 -5.20 15.69
CA LEU A 132 -3.94 -6.45 16.43
C LEU A 132 -2.70 -7.35 16.53
N ALA A 133 -1.97 -7.55 15.45
CA ALA A 133 -0.73 -8.32 15.46
C ALA A 133 0.28 -7.75 16.46
N SER A 134 0.44 -6.42 16.48
CA SER A 134 1.36 -5.75 17.41
C SER A 134 0.93 -5.86 18.87
N ARG A 135 -0.37 -5.91 19.15
CA ARG A 135 -0.91 -6.13 20.50
C ARG A 135 -0.78 -7.58 20.97
N ILE A 136 -0.89 -8.54 20.04
CA ILE A 136 -0.72 -9.97 20.33
C ILE A 136 0.76 -10.32 20.57
N ARG A 137 1.67 -9.78 19.75
CA ARG A 137 3.11 -10.09 19.81
C ARG A 137 3.95 -8.80 19.73
N PRO A 138 3.91 -7.94 20.77
CA PRO A 138 4.68 -6.69 20.81
C PRO A 138 6.20 -6.91 20.75
N ASP A 139 6.67 -8.07 21.18
CA ASP A 139 8.06 -8.49 21.13
C ASP A 139 8.62 -8.60 19.70
N LEU A 140 7.78 -8.82 18.71
CA LEU A 140 8.17 -8.89 17.29
C LEU A 140 8.26 -7.52 16.61
N PHE A 141 7.62 -6.49 17.17
CA PHE A 141 7.58 -5.12 16.62
C PHE A 141 8.65 -4.23 17.25
N THR A 142 9.91 -4.48 16.95
CA THR A 142 11.04 -3.69 17.49
C THR A 142 11.58 -2.69 16.47
N LYS A 143 12.18 -1.58 16.95
CA LYS A 143 12.72 -0.49 16.11
C LYS A 143 13.76 -0.96 15.09
N ASP A 144 14.57 -1.94 15.46
CA ASP A 144 15.67 -2.41 14.62
C ASP A 144 15.20 -3.41 13.55
N ARG A 145 13.99 -3.94 13.71
CA ARG A 145 13.50 -5.04 12.88
C ARG A 145 12.33 -4.66 11.97
N VAL A 146 11.37 -3.89 12.50
CA VAL A 146 10.13 -3.59 11.80
C VAL A 146 10.00 -2.10 11.51
N ARG A 147 9.63 -1.79 10.26
CA ARG A 147 9.12 -0.48 9.87
C ARG A 147 7.68 -0.65 9.39
N VAL A 148 6.80 0.25 9.82
CA VAL A 148 5.41 0.30 9.37
C VAL A 148 5.21 1.57 8.54
N PHE A 149 4.93 1.41 7.26
CA PHE A 149 4.58 2.49 6.34
C PHE A 149 3.07 2.69 6.38
N VAL A 150 2.62 3.85 6.82
CA VAL A 150 1.20 4.17 6.98
C VAL A 150 0.78 5.14 5.88
N ASN A 151 0.12 4.64 4.83
CA ASN A 151 -0.42 5.46 3.75
C ASN A 151 -1.88 5.80 4.06
N ALA A 152 -2.08 6.80 4.87
CA ALA A 152 -3.41 7.25 5.30
C ALA A 152 -3.36 8.67 5.85
N GLY A 153 -4.50 9.34 5.78
CA GLY A 153 -4.71 10.65 6.39
C GLY A 153 -4.24 11.82 5.54
N THR A 154 -4.38 13.00 6.14
CA THR A 154 -3.99 14.30 5.59
C THR A 154 -3.05 14.99 6.57
N TRP A 155 -2.11 15.77 6.05
CA TRP A 155 -1.11 16.41 6.90
C TRP A 155 -1.52 17.83 7.37
N LYS A 156 -2.51 18.47 6.71
CA LYS A 156 -2.87 19.87 6.95
C LYS A 156 -4.33 20.03 7.35
N ILE A 157 -5.27 19.75 6.45
CA ILE A 157 -6.72 19.88 6.70
C ILE A 157 -7.32 18.48 6.81
N GLN A 158 -7.83 18.15 8.00
CA GLN A 158 -8.26 16.80 8.34
C GLN A 158 -9.78 16.62 8.40
N THR A 159 -10.52 17.56 7.88
CA THR A 159 -11.98 17.49 7.82
C THR A 159 -12.44 17.83 6.41
N PRO A 160 -13.06 16.90 5.69
CA PRO A 160 -13.40 15.54 6.10
C PRO A 160 -12.16 14.65 6.30
N LEU A 161 -12.30 13.58 7.11
CA LEU A 161 -11.24 12.57 7.24
C LEU A 161 -10.97 11.90 5.89
N GLU A 162 -9.68 11.62 5.63
CA GLU A 162 -9.28 10.77 4.51
C GLU A 162 -9.92 9.38 4.64
N TYR A 163 -10.08 8.68 3.50
CA TYR A 163 -10.88 7.45 3.41
C TYR A 163 -10.43 6.35 4.38
N ASN A 164 -9.15 5.98 4.38
CA ASN A 164 -8.63 4.91 5.24
C ASN A 164 -8.74 5.27 6.74
N VAL A 165 -8.50 6.54 7.08
CA VAL A 165 -8.71 7.03 8.46
C VAL A 165 -10.19 6.96 8.86
N ARG A 166 -11.09 7.31 7.93
CA ARG A 166 -12.55 7.29 8.19
C ARG A 166 -13.09 5.88 8.41
N LEU A 167 -12.49 4.86 7.81
CA LEU A 167 -12.88 3.47 8.04
C LEU A 167 -12.71 3.08 9.50
N GLU A 168 -11.56 3.42 10.12
CA GLU A 168 -11.25 3.07 11.49
C GLU A 168 -10.36 4.12 12.18
N PRO A 169 -10.93 5.26 12.57
CA PRO A 169 -10.17 6.37 13.16
C PRO A 169 -9.38 5.96 14.42
N TYR A 170 -9.99 5.11 15.26
CA TYR A 170 -9.35 4.64 16.48
C TYR A 170 -8.08 3.82 16.18
N THR A 171 -8.15 2.84 15.29
CA THR A 171 -6.98 2.00 14.98
C THR A 171 -5.88 2.81 14.33
N PHE A 172 -6.21 3.75 13.43
CA PHE A 172 -5.25 4.69 12.87
C PHE A 172 -4.53 5.48 13.96
N SER A 173 -5.25 5.99 14.97
CA SER A 173 -4.65 6.76 16.06
C SER A 173 -3.63 5.93 16.86
N GLN A 174 -3.85 4.63 17.00
CA GLN A 174 -3.00 3.74 17.76
C GLN A 174 -1.69 3.35 17.02
N LEU A 175 -1.63 3.51 15.70
CA LEU A 175 -0.41 3.22 14.94
C LEU A 175 0.77 4.11 15.34
N PHE A 176 0.52 5.34 15.74
CA PHE A 176 1.58 6.25 16.21
C PHE A 176 2.16 5.87 17.58
N GLN A 177 1.59 4.85 18.24
CA GLN A 177 2.07 4.30 19.51
C GLN A 177 2.81 2.96 19.34
N LEU A 178 3.00 2.50 18.11
CA LEU A 178 3.74 1.26 17.85
C LEU A 178 5.18 1.35 18.36
N PRO A 179 5.73 0.27 18.94
CA PRO A 179 7.09 0.28 19.47
C PRO A 179 8.18 0.22 18.39
N CYS A 180 7.80 -0.04 17.15
CA CYS A 180 8.69 -0.06 15.98
C CYS A 180 8.78 1.31 15.29
N GLN A 181 9.51 1.40 14.18
CA GLN A 181 9.56 2.61 13.38
C GLN A 181 8.27 2.80 12.58
N VAL A 182 7.67 3.98 12.65
CA VAL A 182 6.47 4.36 11.88
C VAL A 182 6.86 5.42 10.84
N LEU A 183 6.56 5.12 9.58
CA LEU A 183 6.79 5.98 8.44
C LEU A 183 5.41 6.42 7.91
N TRP A 184 4.96 7.57 8.39
CA TRP A 184 3.65 8.11 8.01
C TRP A 184 3.74 8.84 6.69
N ALA A 185 2.93 8.42 5.73
CA ALA A 185 2.82 9.01 4.40
C ALA A 185 1.37 9.50 4.20
N PRO A 186 1.06 10.75 4.56
CA PRO A 186 -0.25 11.34 4.28
C PRO A 186 -0.56 11.28 2.79
N CYS A 187 -1.83 11.02 2.45
CA CYS A 187 -2.26 10.95 1.06
C CYS A 187 -2.35 12.35 0.43
N PHE A 188 -2.78 13.36 1.21
CA PHE A 188 -3.08 14.71 0.76
C PHE A 188 -2.73 15.76 1.82
N ASP A 189 -2.78 17.04 1.43
CA ASP A 189 -2.90 18.15 2.39
C ASP A 189 -4.34 18.30 2.89
N GLU A 190 -5.34 18.04 2.03
CA GLU A 190 -6.75 17.93 2.41
C GLU A 190 -7.46 16.87 1.55
N ALA A 191 -8.46 16.17 2.11
CA ALA A 191 -9.20 15.10 1.43
C ALA A 191 -10.35 15.65 0.56
N VAL A 192 -10.08 16.67 -0.26
CA VAL A 192 -11.06 17.32 -1.15
C VAL A 192 -10.47 17.45 -2.55
N TRP A 193 -11.20 16.96 -3.55
CA TRP A 193 -10.81 17.07 -4.96
C TRP A 193 -10.86 18.53 -5.46
N PRO A 194 -9.93 19.00 -6.32
CA PRO A 194 -8.82 18.26 -6.93
C PRO A 194 -7.60 18.16 -6.01
N PHE A 195 -6.92 17.02 -6.05
CA PHE A 195 -5.68 16.80 -5.32
C PHE A 195 -4.47 17.36 -6.06
N HIS A 196 -3.46 17.76 -5.31
CA HIS A 196 -2.21 18.34 -5.84
C HIS A 196 -0.99 17.76 -5.12
N VAL A 197 0.15 17.78 -5.80
CA VAL A 197 1.43 17.51 -5.14
C VAL A 197 1.69 18.59 -4.09
N THR A 198 1.97 18.15 -2.87
CA THR A 198 2.29 19.03 -1.75
C THR A 198 3.48 18.50 -0.95
N GLU A 199 4.03 19.31 -0.07
CA GLU A 199 5.30 19.07 0.62
C GLU A 199 5.31 17.76 1.45
N PHE A 200 4.18 17.40 2.09
CA PHE A 200 4.11 16.24 2.99
C PHE A 200 3.08 15.20 2.57
N ALA A 201 2.72 15.15 1.29
CA ALA A 201 1.82 14.13 0.75
C ALA A 201 2.52 13.29 -0.32
N ASN A 202 2.26 11.98 -0.30
CA ASN A 202 2.86 11.05 -1.26
C ASN A 202 2.07 10.91 -2.57
N TYR A 203 1.03 11.70 -2.74
CA TYR A 203 0.16 11.76 -3.91
C TYR A 203 0.90 12.16 -5.18
N PHE A 204 0.60 11.51 -6.30
CA PHE A 204 0.88 11.95 -7.66
C PHE A 204 -0.18 11.42 -8.63
N MET A 205 -0.32 12.06 -9.81
CA MET A 205 -1.28 11.69 -10.84
C MET A 205 -0.57 10.99 -11.99
N MET A 206 -0.95 9.74 -12.28
CA MET A 206 -0.34 8.93 -13.35
C MET A 206 -1.30 8.76 -14.54
N GLU A 207 -0.81 8.99 -15.76
CA GLU A 207 -1.49 8.63 -16.99
C GLU A 207 -1.39 7.13 -17.27
N ILE A 208 -2.48 6.49 -17.68
CA ILE A 208 -2.51 5.03 -17.89
C ILE A 208 -1.94 4.62 -19.25
N GLY A 209 -2.17 5.44 -20.29
CA GLY A 209 -1.74 5.15 -21.65
C GLY A 209 -0.25 4.83 -21.78
N PRO A 210 0.66 5.68 -21.28
CA PRO A 210 2.10 5.43 -21.35
C PRO A 210 2.55 4.13 -20.69
N LEU A 211 1.85 3.68 -19.64
CA LEU A 211 2.11 2.39 -19.03
C LEU A 211 1.66 1.24 -19.95
N PHE A 212 0.43 1.33 -20.50
CA PHE A 212 -0.13 0.28 -21.35
C PHE A 212 0.68 0.07 -22.65
N GLU A 213 1.37 1.09 -23.13
CA GLU A 213 2.29 0.96 -24.28
C GLU A 213 3.55 0.13 -23.96
N ARG A 214 3.93 0.01 -22.69
CA ARG A 214 5.20 -0.58 -22.23
C ARG A 214 5.08 -1.98 -21.65
N ILE A 215 3.90 -2.39 -21.21
CA ILE A 215 3.67 -3.66 -20.52
C ILE A 215 3.22 -4.77 -21.47
N SER A 216 3.44 -6.03 -21.05
CA SER A 216 3.00 -7.21 -21.79
C SER A 216 1.48 -7.33 -21.90
N ASP A 217 0.99 -8.14 -22.84
CA ASP A 217 -0.46 -8.36 -22.99
C ASP A 217 -1.10 -9.02 -21.77
N SER A 218 -0.37 -9.91 -21.08
CA SER A 218 -0.85 -10.46 -19.80
C SER A 218 -1.00 -9.40 -18.72
N MET A 219 -0.08 -8.44 -18.65
CA MET A 219 -0.21 -7.30 -17.71
C MET A 219 -1.32 -6.33 -18.12
N LYS A 220 -1.54 -6.10 -19.43
CA LYS A 220 -2.73 -5.35 -19.87
C LYS A 220 -4.01 -6.04 -19.44
N ASN A 221 -4.10 -7.35 -19.65
CA ASN A 221 -5.27 -8.14 -19.23
C ASN A 221 -5.45 -8.14 -17.72
N TYR A 222 -4.37 -8.18 -16.92
CA TYR A 222 -4.43 -8.02 -15.47
C TYR A 222 -5.13 -6.71 -15.05
N PHE A 223 -4.71 -5.58 -15.64
CA PHE A 223 -5.34 -4.29 -15.32
C PHE A 223 -6.75 -4.16 -15.90
N LEU A 224 -6.98 -4.63 -17.12
CA LEU A 224 -8.32 -4.59 -17.73
C LEU A 224 -9.32 -5.48 -16.99
N TYR A 225 -8.88 -6.60 -16.40
CA TYR A 225 -9.72 -7.43 -15.55
C TYR A 225 -10.30 -6.65 -14.38
N MET A 226 -9.48 -5.85 -13.73
CA MET A 226 -9.90 -4.95 -12.65
C MET A 226 -10.75 -3.79 -13.18
N PHE A 227 -10.29 -3.08 -14.22
CA PHE A 227 -10.96 -1.90 -14.74
C PHE A 227 -12.36 -2.19 -15.28
N ASP A 228 -12.54 -3.33 -15.95
CA ASP A 228 -13.81 -3.76 -16.52
C ASP A 228 -14.64 -4.57 -15.50
N ARG A 229 -14.15 -4.73 -14.28
CA ARG A 229 -14.82 -5.48 -13.19
C ARG A 229 -15.25 -6.89 -13.63
N VAL A 230 -14.36 -7.58 -14.35
CA VAL A 230 -14.67 -8.89 -14.97
C VAL A 230 -14.80 -10.01 -13.94
N VAL A 231 -14.49 -9.81 -12.73
CA VAL A 231 -14.40 -10.80 -11.64
C VAL A 231 -15.17 -12.09 -11.89
N ASN A 232 -14.48 -13.17 -12.18
CA ASN A 232 -15.07 -14.49 -12.38
C ASN A 232 -14.03 -15.62 -12.25
N THR A 233 -14.50 -16.86 -12.14
CA THR A 233 -13.64 -18.05 -12.00
C THR A 233 -12.80 -18.35 -13.25
N GLY A 234 -13.07 -17.71 -14.36
CA GLY A 234 -12.32 -17.82 -15.63
C GLY A 234 -11.12 -16.89 -15.75
N TRP A 235 -10.67 -16.25 -14.66
CA TRP A 235 -9.59 -15.25 -14.64
C TRP A 235 -8.31 -15.70 -15.40
N PHE A 236 -7.97 -16.97 -15.31
CA PHE A 236 -6.78 -17.52 -15.96
C PHE A 236 -6.90 -17.52 -17.50
N THR A 237 -8.08 -17.88 -18.02
CA THR A 237 -8.38 -17.81 -19.45
C THR A 237 -8.40 -16.37 -19.95
N TYR A 238 -8.98 -15.45 -19.15
CA TYR A 238 -8.99 -14.03 -19.45
C TYR A 238 -7.56 -13.48 -19.52
N LEU A 239 -6.72 -13.78 -18.53
CA LEU A 239 -5.34 -13.30 -18.46
C LEU A 239 -4.50 -13.70 -19.71
N ARG A 240 -4.73 -14.88 -20.26
CA ARG A 240 -4.03 -15.43 -21.44
C ARG A 240 -4.72 -15.13 -22.76
N GLY A 241 -5.88 -14.53 -22.72
CA GLY A 241 -6.65 -14.17 -23.90
C GLY A 241 -6.07 -13.00 -24.68
N SER A 242 -6.67 -12.69 -25.82
CA SER A 242 -6.34 -11.47 -26.56
C SER A 242 -6.82 -10.23 -25.78
N VAL A 243 -6.02 -9.17 -25.85
CA VAL A 243 -6.35 -7.89 -25.19
C VAL A 243 -7.59 -7.29 -25.86
N ASN A 244 -8.57 -6.92 -25.04
CA ASN A 244 -9.76 -6.19 -25.53
C ASN A 244 -9.35 -4.77 -25.93
N GLN A 245 -9.35 -4.49 -27.24
CA GLN A 245 -8.87 -3.22 -27.80
C GLN A 245 -9.79 -2.04 -27.46
N GLU A 246 -11.10 -2.27 -27.30
CA GLU A 246 -12.05 -1.24 -26.90
C GLU A 246 -11.79 -0.79 -25.45
N SER A 247 -11.69 -1.74 -24.54
CA SER A 247 -11.33 -1.47 -23.13
C SER A 247 -9.95 -0.82 -23.03
N LEU A 248 -8.96 -1.35 -23.75
CA LEU A 248 -7.61 -0.79 -23.78
C LEU A 248 -7.63 0.70 -24.19
N SER A 249 -8.31 1.02 -25.29
CA SER A 249 -8.44 2.40 -25.77
C SER A 249 -9.16 3.29 -24.77
N LYS A 250 -10.24 2.81 -24.16
CA LYS A 250 -11.00 3.54 -23.14
C LYS A 250 -10.14 3.88 -21.92
N TRP A 251 -9.44 2.91 -21.37
CA TRP A 251 -8.70 3.07 -20.14
C TRP A 251 -7.35 3.78 -20.33
N SER A 252 -6.73 3.67 -21.51
CA SER A 252 -5.51 4.41 -21.86
C SER A 252 -5.68 5.93 -21.81
N GLN A 253 -6.90 6.44 -21.94
CA GLN A 253 -7.19 7.88 -21.89
C GLN A 253 -7.37 8.41 -20.46
N GLN A 254 -7.30 7.54 -19.46
CA GLN A 254 -7.56 7.89 -18.07
C GLN A 254 -6.27 8.28 -17.33
N LYS A 255 -6.46 9.11 -16.31
CA LYS A 255 -5.45 9.37 -15.27
C LYS A 255 -5.92 8.76 -13.95
N ARG A 256 -4.98 8.36 -13.11
CA ARG A 256 -5.27 7.80 -11.78
C ARG A 256 -4.39 8.41 -10.71
N CYS A 257 -5.00 8.64 -9.56
CA CYS A 257 -4.30 9.00 -8.34
C CYS A 257 -3.43 7.83 -7.89
N MET A 258 -2.20 8.10 -7.50
CA MET A 258 -1.24 7.12 -6.98
C MET A 258 -0.67 7.60 -5.67
N TRP A 259 -0.31 6.65 -4.81
CA TRP A 259 0.32 6.90 -3.52
C TRP A 259 1.46 5.90 -3.28
N SER A 260 1.59 5.32 -2.19
CA SER A 260 2.37 4.18 -1.64
C SER A 260 3.70 3.79 -2.31
N MET A 261 3.89 3.98 -3.62
CA MET A 261 5.07 3.54 -4.37
C MET A 261 6.40 4.08 -3.81
N PRO A 262 6.49 5.34 -3.31
CA PRO A 262 7.72 5.82 -2.67
C PRO A 262 8.15 4.98 -1.47
N GLY A 263 7.19 4.50 -0.66
CA GLY A 263 7.47 3.60 0.46
C GLY A 263 8.04 2.25 0.01
N PHE A 264 7.55 1.70 -1.10
CA PHE A 264 8.07 0.45 -1.67
C PHE A 264 9.50 0.59 -2.17
N LEU A 265 9.83 1.72 -2.81
CA LEU A 265 11.19 2.05 -3.22
C LEU A 265 12.13 2.12 -2.01
N MET A 266 11.69 2.75 -0.92
CA MET A 266 12.47 2.79 0.33
C MET A 266 12.73 1.40 0.92
N THR A 267 11.80 0.47 0.78
CA THR A 267 12.01 -0.94 1.18
C THR A 267 13.05 -1.63 0.32
N ALA A 268 13.12 -1.24 -0.95
CA ALA A 268 14.09 -1.75 -1.92
C ALA A 268 15.47 -1.06 -1.84
N ASP A 269 15.69 -0.16 -0.86
CA ASP A 269 16.84 0.74 -0.78
C ASP A 269 17.02 1.52 -2.12
N CYS A 270 15.91 1.93 -2.75
CA CYS A 270 15.86 2.66 -4.00
C CYS A 270 15.22 4.04 -3.80
N TYR A 271 15.64 4.98 -4.64
CA TYR A 271 15.21 6.36 -4.64
C TYR A 271 14.90 6.81 -6.07
N VAL A 272 14.28 7.96 -6.26
CA VAL A 272 13.97 8.51 -7.58
C VAL A 272 14.60 9.90 -7.70
N ASP A 273 15.40 10.09 -8.74
CA ASP A 273 15.98 11.41 -9.04
C ASP A 273 14.97 12.31 -9.79
N THR A 274 15.38 13.55 -10.07
CA THR A 274 14.53 14.53 -10.77
C THR A 274 14.18 14.18 -12.22
N ASP A 275 14.92 13.25 -12.82
CA ASP A 275 14.68 12.76 -14.18
C ASP A 275 13.82 11.47 -14.19
N GLY A 276 13.47 10.96 -12.99
CA GLY A 276 12.67 9.77 -12.81
C GLY A 276 13.47 8.46 -12.83
N ASN A 277 14.80 8.52 -12.80
CA ASN A 277 15.62 7.32 -12.74
C ASN A 277 15.57 6.74 -11.32
N VAL A 278 15.42 5.41 -11.25
CA VAL A 278 15.55 4.68 -9.98
C VAL A 278 17.03 4.48 -9.66
N THR A 279 17.47 5.04 -8.54
CA THR A 279 18.88 5.11 -8.09
C THR A 279 19.02 4.55 -6.66
N ASP A 280 20.23 4.20 -6.27
CA ASP A 280 20.59 3.82 -4.90
C ASP A 280 21.14 5.01 -4.07
N ASN A 281 21.22 6.20 -4.66
CA ASN A 281 21.71 7.41 -3.99
C ASN A 281 20.56 8.23 -3.39
N PRO A 282 20.40 8.27 -2.06
CA PRO A 282 19.34 9.01 -1.38
C PRO A 282 19.48 10.54 -1.51
N GLU A 283 20.68 11.05 -1.77
CA GLU A 283 20.90 12.52 -1.88
C GLU A 283 20.20 13.13 -3.10
N ASN A 284 20.04 12.35 -4.18
CA ASN A 284 19.40 12.80 -5.40
C ASN A 284 17.88 12.59 -5.40
N SER A 285 17.32 12.01 -4.33
CA SER A 285 15.90 11.68 -4.27
C SER A 285 14.99 12.89 -4.28
N VAL A 286 13.90 12.82 -5.03
CA VAL A 286 12.81 13.82 -5.04
C VAL A 286 11.95 13.73 -3.77
N PHE A 287 12.12 12.71 -2.94
CA PHE A 287 11.41 12.53 -1.67
C PHE A 287 12.31 11.92 -0.59
N ASP A 288 11.92 12.10 0.66
CA ASP A 288 12.49 11.42 1.82
C ASP A 288 11.46 11.27 2.94
N TYR A 289 11.91 10.87 4.14
CA TYR A 289 11.10 10.84 5.36
C TYR A 289 11.82 11.60 6.46
N VAL A 290 11.18 12.63 7.01
CA VAL A 290 11.75 13.51 8.03
C VAL A 290 11.18 13.23 9.43
N PRO A 291 11.99 13.34 10.50
CA PRO A 291 11.56 13.05 11.87
C PRO A 291 10.47 13.99 12.36
N VAL A 292 9.42 13.43 12.98
CA VAL A 292 8.30 14.20 13.54
C VAL A 292 7.86 13.67 14.90
N LYS A 293 7.26 14.57 15.69
CA LYS A 293 6.43 14.18 16.83
C LYS A 293 4.97 14.22 16.39
N VAL A 294 4.26 13.14 16.66
CA VAL A 294 2.85 12.97 16.29
C VAL A 294 2.05 12.63 17.54
N SER A 295 0.89 13.24 17.68
CA SER A 295 -0.19 12.80 18.55
C SER A 295 -1.47 12.70 17.74
N CYS A 296 -2.22 11.64 17.90
CA CYS A 296 -3.49 11.43 17.20
C CYS A 296 -4.60 11.13 18.21
N SER A 297 -5.71 11.84 18.07
CA SER A 297 -6.89 11.58 18.91
C SER A 297 -7.64 10.33 18.44
N PRO A 298 -8.45 9.68 19.30
CA PRO A 298 -9.19 8.46 18.97
C PRO A 298 -10.16 8.61 17.79
N ASP A 299 -10.54 9.81 17.42
CA ASP A 299 -11.36 10.16 16.26
C ASP A 299 -10.53 10.39 14.97
N GLY A 300 -9.22 10.11 15.01
CA GLY A 300 -8.34 10.11 13.84
C GLY A 300 -7.73 11.48 13.50
N LEU A 301 -7.90 12.49 14.34
CA LEU A 301 -7.31 13.81 14.11
C LEU A 301 -5.85 13.85 14.59
N VAL A 302 -4.94 14.20 13.68
CA VAL A 302 -3.49 14.22 13.92
C VAL A 302 -3.03 15.63 14.26
N ASN A 303 -2.20 15.75 15.30
CA ASN A 303 -1.40 16.93 15.58
C ASN A 303 0.08 16.52 15.48
N TRP A 304 0.88 17.23 14.68
CA TRP A 304 2.25 16.87 14.43
C TRP A 304 3.16 18.11 14.30
N LYS A 305 4.46 17.90 14.49
CA LYS A 305 5.48 18.93 14.26
C LYS A 305 6.80 18.28 13.89
N LEU A 306 7.61 18.96 13.10
CA LEU A 306 8.98 18.54 12.82
C LEU A 306 9.80 18.45 14.13
N CYS A 307 10.67 17.45 14.21
CA CYS A 307 11.61 17.33 15.31
C CYS A 307 12.81 18.23 15.09
N ALA A 308 13.36 18.79 16.18
CA ALA A 308 14.71 19.35 16.15
C ALA A 308 15.74 18.21 16.00
N GLU A 309 16.92 18.51 15.46
CA GLU A 309 17.99 17.51 15.23
C GLU A 309 18.37 16.68 16.47
N SER A 310 18.22 17.25 17.67
CA SER A 310 18.54 16.60 18.94
C SER A 310 17.40 15.76 19.54
N GLU A 311 16.22 15.74 18.89
CA GLU A 311 15.04 15.03 19.42
C GLU A 311 14.93 13.64 18.81
N GLU A 312 14.92 12.61 19.66
CA GLU A 312 14.66 11.24 19.24
C GLU A 312 13.17 10.98 19.02
N THR A 313 12.85 10.31 17.93
CA THR A 313 11.51 9.82 17.61
C THR A 313 11.59 8.52 16.81
N ASN A 314 10.58 7.69 16.91
CA ASN A 314 10.40 6.53 16.03
C ASN A 314 9.43 6.80 14.87
N ILE A 315 8.95 8.04 14.72
CA ILE A 315 7.98 8.43 13.69
C ILE A 315 8.65 9.39 12.72
N LYS A 316 8.48 9.12 11.42
CA LYS A 316 8.87 10.05 10.36
C LYS A 316 7.68 10.30 9.45
N ILE A 317 7.57 11.51 8.90
CA ILE A 317 6.58 11.86 7.89
C ILE A 317 7.22 11.87 6.50
N PHE A 318 6.47 11.46 5.51
CA PHE A 318 6.85 11.59 4.10
C PHE A 318 7.05 13.07 3.74
N HIS A 319 8.10 13.35 2.95
CA HIS A 319 8.44 14.71 2.54
C HIS A 319 8.88 14.72 1.07
N VAL A 320 8.28 15.61 0.28
CA VAL A 320 8.63 15.86 -1.12
C VAL A 320 9.70 16.93 -1.17
N ARG A 321 10.92 16.56 -1.56
CA ARG A 321 12.07 17.46 -1.65
C ARG A 321 11.99 18.41 -2.84
N ASN A 322 11.30 18.00 -3.91
CA ASN A 322 11.12 18.77 -5.12
C ASN A 322 9.70 18.63 -5.64
N THR A 323 8.81 19.51 -5.23
CA THR A 323 7.38 19.48 -5.58
C THR A 323 7.11 19.71 -7.07
N GLU A 324 7.99 20.43 -7.78
CA GLU A 324 7.85 20.70 -9.22
C GLU A 324 8.17 19.48 -10.08
N LYS A 325 9.08 18.61 -9.61
CA LYS A 325 9.55 17.43 -10.35
C LYS A 325 8.98 16.11 -9.86
N TYR A 326 8.42 16.07 -8.67
CA TYR A 326 7.99 14.84 -8.01
C TYR A 326 7.01 14.01 -8.85
N GLU A 327 5.94 14.61 -9.39
CA GLU A 327 4.92 13.89 -10.15
C GLU A 327 5.51 13.27 -11.42
N GLU A 328 6.25 14.07 -12.22
CA GLU A 328 6.89 13.59 -13.44
C GLU A 328 7.89 12.46 -13.18
N ALA A 329 8.72 12.65 -12.15
CA ALA A 329 9.73 11.67 -11.74
C ALA A 329 9.09 10.36 -11.25
N MET A 330 8.08 10.44 -10.39
CA MET A 330 7.37 9.25 -9.89
C MET A 330 6.62 8.50 -10.99
N CYS A 331 5.99 9.21 -11.94
CA CYS A 331 5.36 8.59 -13.11
C CYS A 331 6.38 7.81 -13.94
N THR A 332 7.54 8.43 -14.25
CA THR A 332 8.60 7.78 -15.01
C THR A 332 9.11 6.53 -14.30
N ALA A 333 9.42 6.63 -13.00
CA ALA A 333 9.86 5.49 -12.20
C ALA A 333 8.81 4.38 -12.14
N ALA A 334 7.51 4.73 -12.05
CA ALA A 334 6.42 3.74 -12.05
C ALA A 334 6.31 2.99 -13.38
N TYR A 335 6.37 3.72 -14.51
CA TYR A 335 6.34 3.11 -15.84
C TYR A 335 7.50 2.13 -16.05
N GLU A 336 8.73 2.57 -15.76
CA GLU A 336 9.92 1.73 -15.94
C GLU A 336 9.89 0.49 -15.02
N THR A 337 9.48 0.67 -13.77
CA THR A 337 9.44 -0.42 -12.80
C THR A 337 8.39 -1.47 -13.19
N ILE A 338 7.14 -1.06 -13.45
CA ILE A 338 6.06 -2.00 -13.78
C ILE A 338 6.28 -2.64 -15.15
N SER A 339 6.92 -1.94 -16.10
CA SER A 339 7.11 -2.44 -17.45
C SER A 339 8.00 -3.70 -17.56
N CYS A 340 8.72 -4.06 -16.51
CA CYS A 340 9.53 -5.29 -16.50
C CYS A 340 8.71 -6.57 -16.25
N LEU A 341 7.45 -6.42 -15.76
CA LEU A 341 6.60 -7.58 -15.46
C LEU A 341 6.14 -8.33 -16.71
N GLY A 342 6.25 -9.66 -16.67
CA GLY A 342 5.74 -10.55 -17.71
C GLY A 342 6.54 -10.49 -19.03
N LYS A 343 7.78 -10.04 -18.98
CA LYS A 343 8.74 -10.07 -20.10
C LYS A 343 9.50 -11.37 -20.13
#